data_b4fb364a0c14dd78ecf919b2202be7fd
#
_entry.id   b4fb364a0c14dd78ecf919b2202be7fd
#
_cell.length_a   1.000
_cell.length_b   1.000
_cell.length_c   1.000
_cell.angle_alpha   90.00
_cell.angle_beta   90.00
_cell.angle_gamma   90.00
#
_symmetry.space_group_name_H-M   'P 1'
#
loop_
_entity.id
_entity.type
_entity.pdbx_description
1 polymer ?
#
loop_
_entity_poly.entity_id
_entity_poly.type
_entity_poly.pdbx_seq_one_letter_code
_entity_poly.pdbx_strand_id
1 'polypeptide(L)'
;PDSAICNEAVKLAGKRGFVNLKGFVNGVLRNIGRNLDKISYPDEKDQEAFISIKYSLPEWMVKQWLKVYDEETVKMIGKAFLEEKPLTVRFDEHKIKKAELIAILEKEGVTAGEVPEIPCALYLSGYDHLSALPSFCEGLYQVQDLSSMQVALWSEVKAGDQVLDVCAAPGGKAIHIAE
;
A
#
# COMPACT_ATOMS: atom_id res chain seq x y z
N PRO A 1 -7.90 -10.44 -14.55
CA PRO A 1 -8.74 -11.62 -14.83
C PRO A 1 -8.08 -12.87 -14.24
N ASP A 2 -8.87 -13.75 -13.62
CA ASP A 2 -8.40 -14.98 -12.93
C ASP A 2 -7.57 -15.88 -13.85
N SER A 3 -7.89 -15.88 -15.13
CA SER A 3 -7.13 -16.63 -16.14
C SER A 3 -5.68 -16.13 -16.28
N ALA A 4 -5.45 -14.83 -16.15
CA ALA A 4 -4.11 -14.24 -16.21
C ALA A 4 -3.29 -14.64 -14.97
N ILE A 5 -3.88 -14.58 -13.78
CA ILE A 5 -3.27 -14.97 -12.51
C ILE A 5 -2.85 -16.45 -12.57
N CYS A 6 -3.75 -17.34 -13.01
CA CYS A 6 -3.46 -18.76 -13.18
C CYS A 6 -2.29 -19.00 -14.15
N ASN A 7 -2.27 -18.28 -15.29
CA ASN A 7 -1.22 -18.43 -16.28
C ASN A 7 0.14 -17.97 -15.74
N GLU A 8 0.20 -16.83 -15.05
CA GLU A 8 1.46 -16.34 -14.47
C GLU A 8 1.99 -17.26 -13.36
N ALA A 9 1.11 -17.79 -12.51
CA ALA A 9 1.50 -18.76 -11.48
C ALA A 9 2.08 -20.05 -12.11
N VAL A 10 1.48 -20.56 -13.19
CA VAL A 10 2.00 -21.72 -13.94
C VAL A 10 3.35 -21.42 -14.59
N LYS A 11 3.53 -20.23 -15.17
CA LYS A 11 4.83 -19.78 -15.71
C LYS A 11 5.88 -19.70 -14.60
N LEU A 12 5.52 -19.12 -13.45
CA LEU A 12 6.40 -18.99 -12.30
C LEU A 12 6.85 -20.35 -11.77
N ALA A 13 5.93 -21.31 -11.64
CA ALA A 13 6.26 -22.68 -11.25
C ALA A 13 7.30 -23.31 -12.20
N GLY A 14 7.13 -23.10 -13.52
CA GLY A 14 8.11 -23.53 -14.50
C GLY A 14 9.47 -22.87 -14.38
N LYS A 15 9.51 -21.56 -14.19
CA LYS A 15 10.74 -20.78 -13.99
C LYS A 15 11.51 -21.19 -12.73
N ARG A 16 10.78 -21.63 -11.69
CA ARG A 16 11.35 -22.10 -10.41
C ARG A 16 11.75 -23.58 -10.44
N GLY A 17 11.72 -24.26 -11.58
CA GLY A 17 12.12 -25.66 -11.72
C GLY A 17 11.01 -26.69 -11.45
N PHE A 18 9.80 -26.26 -11.10
CA PHE A 18 8.67 -27.14 -10.79
C PHE A 18 7.83 -27.46 -12.05
N VAL A 19 8.49 -27.82 -13.15
CA VAL A 19 7.84 -28.08 -14.45
C VAL A 19 6.76 -29.16 -14.32
N ASN A 20 7.03 -30.22 -13.56
CA ASN A 20 6.10 -31.34 -13.36
C ASN A 20 4.85 -30.96 -12.56
N LEU A 21 4.89 -29.85 -11.81
CA LEU A 21 3.77 -29.37 -10.99
C LEU A 21 2.89 -28.34 -11.71
N LYS A 22 3.21 -27.94 -12.94
CA LYS A 22 2.41 -26.96 -13.68
C LYS A 22 0.93 -27.33 -13.80
N GLY A 23 0.65 -28.61 -14.09
CA GLY A 23 -0.72 -29.11 -14.17
C GLY A 23 -1.46 -29.04 -12.84
N PHE A 24 -0.78 -29.40 -11.75
CA PHE A 24 -1.32 -29.33 -10.40
C PHE A 24 -1.62 -27.87 -10.00
N VAL A 25 -0.66 -26.95 -10.16
CA VAL A 25 -0.83 -25.52 -9.87
C VAL A 25 -2.02 -24.95 -10.64
N ASN A 26 -2.10 -25.23 -11.96
CA ASN A 26 -3.22 -24.77 -12.77
C ASN A 26 -4.57 -25.36 -12.30
N GLY A 27 -4.61 -26.66 -11.99
CA GLY A 27 -5.81 -27.33 -11.49
C GLY A 27 -6.31 -26.75 -10.18
N VAL A 28 -5.43 -26.55 -9.21
CA VAL A 28 -5.77 -25.96 -7.90
C VAL A 28 -6.29 -24.55 -8.06
N LEU A 29 -5.57 -23.68 -8.77
CA LEU A 29 -5.97 -22.28 -8.93
C LEU A 29 -7.29 -22.11 -9.68
N ARG A 30 -7.50 -22.88 -10.76
CA ARG A 30 -8.77 -22.85 -11.48
C ARG A 30 -9.92 -23.41 -10.64
N ASN A 31 -9.66 -24.42 -9.79
CA ASN A 31 -10.68 -24.92 -8.88
C ASN A 31 -11.05 -23.90 -7.83
N ILE A 32 -10.07 -23.18 -7.25
CA ILE A 32 -10.32 -22.07 -6.34
C ILE A 32 -11.16 -20.99 -7.04
N GLY A 33 -10.74 -20.51 -8.21
CA GLY A 33 -11.46 -19.46 -8.95
C GLY A 33 -12.91 -19.82 -9.30
N ARG A 34 -13.20 -21.11 -9.57
CA ARG A 34 -14.56 -21.57 -9.86
C ARG A 34 -15.46 -21.70 -8.62
N ASN A 35 -14.88 -21.73 -7.44
CA ASN A 35 -15.58 -21.97 -6.18
C ASN A 35 -15.36 -20.85 -5.16
N LEU A 36 -14.95 -19.64 -5.60
CA LEU A 36 -14.75 -18.49 -4.71
C LEU A 36 -16.00 -18.17 -3.89
N ASP A 37 -17.17 -18.25 -4.53
CA ASP A 37 -18.48 -18.04 -3.94
C ASP A 37 -18.93 -19.14 -2.96
N LYS A 38 -18.24 -20.30 -2.99
CA LYS A 38 -18.52 -21.48 -2.13
C LYS A 38 -17.55 -21.62 -0.98
N ILE A 39 -16.61 -20.70 -0.83
CA ILE A 39 -15.68 -20.73 0.30
C ILE A 39 -16.47 -20.48 1.58
N SER A 40 -16.47 -21.46 2.48
CA SER A 40 -17.04 -21.30 3.81
C SER A 40 -15.99 -20.74 4.76
N TYR A 41 -16.36 -19.68 5.44
CA TYR A 41 -15.56 -19.15 6.54
C TYR A 41 -15.91 -19.90 7.84
N PRO A 42 -15.07 -19.84 8.89
CA PRO A 42 -15.43 -20.34 10.21
C PRO A 42 -16.77 -19.79 10.69
N ASP A 43 -17.42 -20.49 11.64
CA ASP A 43 -18.66 -20.01 12.26
C ASP A 43 -18.40 -18.62 12.90
N GLU A 44 -19.30 -17.66 12.66
CA GLU A 44 -19.22 -16.32 13.27
C GLU A 44 -19.25 -16.35 14.79
N LYS A 45 -19.70 -17.46 15.40
CA LYS A 45 -19.63 -17.69 16.85
C LYS A 45 -18.18 -17.82 17.34
N ASP A 46 -17.26 -18.29 16.50
CA ASP A 46 -15.82 -18.24 16.74
C ASP A 46 -15.25 -16.96 16.15
N GLN A 47 -15.47 -15.85 16.84
CA GLN A 47 -15.12 -14.50 16.38
C GLN A 47 -13.62 -14.38 16.04
N GLU A 48 -12.74 -14.97 16.83
CA GLU A 48 -11.28 -14.89 16.62
C GLU A 48 -10.92 -15.56 15.29
N ALA A 49 -11.34 -16.80 15.06
CA ALA A 49 -11.05 -17.53 13.83
C ALA A 49 -11.75 -16.92 12.61
N PHE A 50 -13.01 -16.49 12.76
CA PHE A 50 -13.77 -15.86 11.68
C PHE A 50 -13.08 -14.59 11.17
N ILE A 51 -12.76 -13.65 12.06
CA ILE A 51 -12.12 -12.37 11.72
C ILE A 51 -10.72 -12.62 11.15
N SER A 52 -9.94 -13.50 11.78
CA SER A 52 -8.59 -13.86 11.33
C SER A 52 -8.59 -14.34 9.88
N ILE A 53 -9.43 -15.28 9.54
CA ILE A 53 -9.47 -15.89 8.19
C ILE A 53 -10.11 -14.93 7.19
N LYS A 54 -11.24 -14.32 7.53
CA LYS A 54 -11.98 -13.42 6.63
C LYS A 54 -11.18 -12.19 6.21
N TYR A 55 -10.40 -11.62 7.12
CA TYR A 55 -9.63 -10.39 6.87
C TYR A 55 -8.12 -10.63 6.77
N SER A 56 -7.68 -11.90 6.69
CA SER A 56 -6.26 -12.27 6.56
C SER A 56 -5.38 -11.68 7.67
N LEU A 57 -5.89 -11.62 8.89
CA LEU A 57 -5.19 -11.12 10.07
C LEU A 57 -4.63 -12.29 10.90
N PRO A 58 -3.44 -12.17 11.52
CA PRO A 58 -2.96 -13.16 12.47
C PRO A 58 -3.93 -13.27 13.66
N GLU A 59 -4.28 -14.50 14.06
CA GLU A 59 -5.24 -14.77 15.16
C GLU A 59 -4.83 -14.09 16.48
N TRP A 60 -3.53 -14.11 16.80
CA TRP A 60 -3.03 -13.44 17.99
C TRP A 60 -3.30 -11.92 18.01
N MET A 61 -3.27 -11.28 16.83
CA MET A 61 -3.54 -9.86 16.67
C MET A 61 -5.03 -9.57 16.90
N VAL A 62 -5.90 -10.37 16.26
CA VAL A 62 -7.36 -10.29 16.46
C VAL A 62 -7.69 -10.43 17.94
N LYS A 63 -7.12 -11.43 18.61
CA LYS A 63 -7.29 -11.67 20.04
C LYS A 63 -6.85 -10.51 20.92
N GLN A 64 -5.77 -9.81 20.57
CA GLN A 64 -5.34 -8.62 21.29
C GLN A 64 -6.29 -7.44 21.06
N TRP A 65 -6.76 -7.24 19.85
CA TRP A 65 -7.67 -6.14 19.53
C TRP A 65 -9.05 -6.32 20.14
N LEU A 66 -9.59 -7.55 20.19
CA LEU A 66 -10.86 -7.85 20.86
C LEU A 66 -10.83 -7.63 22.38
N LYS A 67 -9.67 -7.45 23.01
CA LYS A 67 -9.58 -7.03 24.42
C LYS A 67 -9.79 -5.53 24.62
N VAL A 68 -9.62 -4.74 23.56
CA VAL A 68 -9.62 -3.27 23.60
C VAL A 68 -10.79 -2.69 22.84
N TYR A 69 -11.16 -3.32 21.74
CA TYR A 69 -12.20 -2.88 20.81
C TYR A 69 -13.34 -3.90 20.76
N ASP A 70 -14.54 -3.46 20.43
CA ASP A 70 -15.64 -4.35 20.10
C ASP A 70 -15.42 -5.08 18.76
N GLU A 71 -16.20 -6.13 18.55
CA GLU A 71 -16.10 -6.98 17.36
C GLU A 71 -16.28 -6.19 16.05
N GLU A 72 -17.22 -5.26 16.01
CA GLU A 72 -17.51 -4.47 14.80
C GLU A 72 -16.34 -3.55 14.46
N THR A 73 -15.73 -2.94 15.45
CA THR A 73 -14.52 -2.13 15.25
C THR A 73 -13.37 -2.97 14.70
N VAL A 74 -13.14 -4.18 15.24
CA VAL A 74 -12.08 -5.06 14.73
C VAL A 74 -12.37 -5.51 13.28
N LYS A 75 -13.62 -5.81 12.93
CA LYS A 75 -14.04 -6.10 11.55
C LYS A 75 -13.79 -4.91 10.62
N MET A 76 -14.12 -3.67 11.06
CA MET A 76 -13.87 -2.47 10.27
C MET A 76 -12.38 -2.25 10.02
N ILE A 77 -11.53 -2.45 11.03
CA ILE A 77 -10.07 -2.38 10.88
C ILE A 77 -9.59 -3.43 9.86
N GLY A 78 -10.06 -4.69 10.01
CA GLY A 78 -9.71 -5.77 9.08
C GLY A 78 -10.13 -5.46 7.64
N LYS A 79 -11.33 -4.93 7.45
CA LYS A 79 -11.82 -4.49 6.13
C LYS A 79 -10.94 -3.39 5.55
N ALA A 80 -10.60 -2.38 6.35
CA ALA A 80 -9.77 -1.25 5.91
C ALA A 80 -8.36 -1.68 5.47
N PHE A 81 -7.82 -2.78 6.02
CA PHE A 81 -6.54 -3.34 5.60
C PHE A 81 -6.60 -4.08 4.27
N LEU A 82 -7.77 -4.57 3.86
CA LEU A 82 -7.98 -5.22 2.56
C LEU A 82 -8.34 -4.22 1.45
N GLU A 83 -8.70 -2.99 1.79
CA GLU A 83 -9.01 -1.96 0.80
C GLU A 83 -7.74 -1.48 0.10
N GLU A 84 -7.79 -1.46 -1.24
CA GLU A 84 -6.74 -0.81 -2.03
C GLU A 84 -6.78 0.70 -1.78
N LYS A 85 -5.65 1.24 -1.33
CA LYS A 85 -5.49 2.68 -1.15
C LYS A 85 -4.59 3.23 -2.24
N PRO A 86 -4.85 4.44 -2.74
CA PRO A 86 -3.94 5.08 -3.67
C PRO A 86 -2.58 5.27 -2.99
N LEU A 87 -1.52 5.18 -3.79
CA LEU A 87 -0.18 5.48 -3.30
C LEU A 87 -0.09 6.97 -2.97
N THR A 88 0.53 7.30 -1.84
CA THR A 88 0.83 8.68 -1.47
C THR A 88 2.29 9.00 -1.73
N VAL A 89 2.51 10.16 -2.34
CA VAL A 89 3.86 10.68 -2.61
C VAL A 89 3.98 12.11 -2.10
N ARG A 90 5.19 12.48 -1.71
CA ARG A 90 5.56 13.83 -1.35
C ARG A 90 6.56 14.40 -2.36
N PHE A 91 6.40 15.64 -2.72
CA PHE A 91 7.34 16.42 -3.56
C PHE A 91 7.84 17.64 -2.81
N ASP A 92 9.01 18.12 -3.20
CA ASP A 92 9.61 19.33 -2.67
C ASP A 92 9.11 20.55 -3.45
N GLU A 93 8.33 21.41 -2.80
CA GLU A 93 7.73 22.60 -3.42
C GLU A 93 8.75 23.66 -3.85
N HIS A 94 9.99 23.57 -3.33
CA HIS A 94 11.10 24.42 -3.76
C HIS A 94 11.71 23.95 -5.09
N LYS A 95 11.63 22.65 -5.39
CA LYS A 95 12.15 22.06 -6.63
C LYS A 95 11.15 22.06 -7.78
N ILE A 96 9.88 21.78 -7.50
CA ILE A 96 8.84 21.67 -8.51
C ILE A 96 7.51 22.16 -7.98
N LYS A 97 6.74 22.86 -8.83
CA LYS A 97 5.39 23.26 -8.46
C LYS A 97 4.39 22.14 -8.68
N LYS A 98 3.38 22.04 -7.80
CA LYS A 98 2.35 21.01 -7.84
C LYS A 98 1.73 20.85 -9.24
N ALA A 99 1.31 21.94 -9.85
CA ALA A 99 0.68 21.91 -11.17
C ALA A 99 1.62 21.37 -12.27
N GLU A 100 2.90 21.69 -12.19
CA GLU A 100 3.91 21.18 -13.12
C GLU A 100 4.13 19.69 -12.93
N LEU A 101 4.25 19.20 -11.68
CA LEU A 101 4.37 17.78 -11.38
C LEU A 101 3.15 17.01 -11.88
N ILE A 102 1.93 17.50 -11.63
CA ILE A 102 0.70 16.87 -12.11
C ILE A 102 0.73 16.75 -13.64
N ALA A 103 1.11 17.82 -14.36
CA ALA A 103 1.19 17.81 -15.81
C ALA A 103 2.25 16.81 -16.36
N ILE A 104 3.35 16.61 -15.64
CA ILE A 104 4.35 15.59 -15.98
C ILE A 104 3.76 14.19 -15.78
N LEU A 105 3.16 13.92 -14.62
CA LEU A 105 2.53 12.63 -14.31
C LEU A 105 1.43 12.25 -15.30
N GLU A 106 0.59 13.21 -15.70
CA GLU A 106 -0.44 12.99 -16.72
C GLU A 106 0.16 12.57 -18.07
N LYS A 107 1.28 13.19 -18.49
CA LYS A 107 2.00 12.80 -19.72
C LYS A 107 2.59 11.39 -19.61
N GLU A 108 2.95 10.96 -18.43
CA GLU A 108 3.42 9.60 -18.13
C GLU A 108 2.27 8.58 -17.98
N GLY A 109 1.01 9.03 -18.13
CA GLY A 109 -0.18 8.19 -18.00
C GLY A 109 -0.61 7.90 -16.55
N VAL A 110 -0.06 8.63 -15.59
CA VAL A 110 -0.36 8.50 -14.16
C VAL A 110 -1.46 9.48 -13.77
N THR A 111 -2.46 9.01 -13.04
CA THR A 111 -3.48 9.87 -12.44
C THR A 111 -2.98 10.40 -11.11
N ALA A 112 -2.91 11.72 -10.97
CA ALA A 112 -2.54 12.40 -9.75
C ALA A 112 -3.75 13.08 -9.11
N GLY A 113 -4.01 12.77 -7.83
CA GLY A 113 -5.05 13.41 -7.02
C GLY A 113 -4.43 14.29 -5.93
N GLU A 114 -5.06 15.40 -5.61
CA GLU A 114 -4.59 16.28 -4.53
C GLU A 114 -4.95 15.74 -3.15
N VAL A 115 -4.12 16.06 -2.17
CA VAL A 115 -4.37 15.83 -0.73
C VAL A 115 -4.66 17.20 -0.10
N PRO A 116 -5.93 17.53 0.19
CA PRO A 116 -6.29 18.88 0.64
C PRO A 116 -5.53 19.35 1.89
N GLU A 117 -5.28 18.43 2.83
CA GLU A 117 -4.66 18.74 4.12
C GLU A 117 -3.13 18.85 4.07
N ILE A 118 -2.51 18.37 2.97
CA ILE A 118 -1.04 18.33 2.82
C ILE A 118 -0.64 18.86 1.44
N PRO A 119 -0.30 20.15 1.32
CA PRO A 119 -0.03 20.79 0.02
C PRO A 119 1.06 20.11 -0.81
N CYS A 120 2.10 19.57 -0.19
CA CYS A 120 3.22 18.88 -0.83
C CYS A 120 2.95 17.39 -1.11
N ALA A 121 1.72 16.93 -0.95
CA ALA A 121 1.33 15.53 -1.18
C ALA A 121 0.42 15.36 -2.40
N LEU A 122 0.55 14.20 -3.05
CA LEU A 122 -0.36 13.73 -4.09
C LEU A 122 -0.72 12.26 -3.86
N TYR A 123 -1.94 11.88 -4.27
CA TYR A 123 -2.33 10.50 -4.50
C TYR A 123 -1.98 10.10 -5.92
N LEU A 124 -1.35 8.93 -6.10
CA LEU A 124 -1.04 8.40 -7.43
C LEU A 124 -1.80 7.10 -7.69
N SER A 125 -2.29 6.96 -8.92
CA SER A 125 -2.90 5.73 -9.44
C SER A 125 -2.66 5.61 -10.96
N GLY A 126 -2.95 4.41 -11.52
CA GLY A 126 -2.85 4.19 -12.97
C GLY A 126 -1.44 3.92 -13.48
N TYR A 127 -0.49 3.59 -12.62
CA TYR A 127 0.88 3.22 -12.99
C TYR A 127 1.13 1.72 -12.76
N ASP A 128 2.00 1.12 -13.57
CA ASP A 128 2.42 -0.28 -13.38
C ASP A 128 3.59 -0.39 -12.38
N HIS A 129 4.65 0.41 -12.59
CA HIS A 129 5.84 0.41 -11.75
C HIS A 129 6.39 1.83 -11.61
N LEU A 130 6.53 2.33 -10.39
CA LEU A 130 7.10 3.67 -10.14
C LEU A 130 8.50 3.83 -10.71
N SER A 131 9.34 2.78 -10.57
CA SER A 131 10.71 2.80 -11.09
C SER A 131 10.81 2.87 -12.62
N ALA A 132 9.70 2.74 -13.34
CA ALA A 132 9.65 2.94 -14.79
C ALA A 132 9.29 4.38 -15.17
N LEU A 133 8.84 5.20 -14.22
CA LEU A 133 8.47 6.59 -14.46
C LEU A 133 9.72 7.49 -14.46
N PRO A 134 9.99 8.25 -15.52
CA PRO A 134 11.08 9.23 -15.58
C PRO A 134 11.03 10.21 -14.40
N SER A 135 9.87 10.77 -14.09
CA SER A 135 9.66 11.70 -12.99
C SER A 135 10.08 11.15 -11.62
N PHE A 136 9.85 9.85 -11.38
CA PHE A 136 10.30 9.17 -10.17
C PHE A 136 11.82 8.97 -10.16
N CYS A 137 12.39 8.55 -11.29
CA CYS A 137 13.83 8.34 -11.45
C CYS A 137 14.63 9.64 -11.32
N GLU A 138 14.05 10.77 -11.72
CA GLU A 138 14.61 12.11 -11.54
C GLU A 138 14.48 12.64 -10.11
N GLY A 139 13.76 11.91 -9.25
CA GLY A 139 13.59 12.28 -7.84
C GLY A 139 12.69 13.50 -7.61
N LEU A 140 11.74 13.74 -8.52
CA LEU A 140 10.79 14.86 -8.39
C LEU A 140 9.82 14.65 -7.21
N TYR A 141 9.62 13.42 -6.81
CA TYR A 141 8.81 13.05 -5.65
C TYR A 141 9.31 11.74 -5.04
N GLN A 142 8.86 11.47 -3.82
CA GLN A 142 9.18 10.24 -3.09
C GLN A 142 7.93 9.64 -2.45
N VAL A 143 7.91 8.31 -2.29
CA VAL A 143 6.83 7.62 -1.60
C VAL A 143 6.91 7.95 -0.11
N GLN A 144 5.82 8.47 0.42
CA GLN A 144 5.69 8.73 1.86
C GLN A 144 4.23 8.65 2.27
N ASP A 145 3.98 8.05 3.43
CA ASP A 145 2.64 8.00 4.02
C ASP A 145 2.23 9.36 4.58
N LEU A 146 0.93 9.69 4.48
CA LEU A 146 0.40 10.99 4.92
C LEU A 146 0.69 11.24 6.40
N SER A 147 0.55 10.23 7.26
CA SER A 147 0.84 10.35 8.69
C SER A 147 2.32 10.69 8.94
N SER A 148 3.21 10.16 8.12
CA SER A 148 4.64 10.49 8.17
C SER A 148 4.95 11.91 7.69
N MET A 149 4.18 12.44 6.74
CA MET A 149 4.32 13.82 6.28
C MET A 149 3.88 14.82 7.37
N GLN A 150 2.82 14.48 8.11
CA GLN A 150 2.32 15.33 9.21
C GLN A 150 3.36 15.57 10.29
N VAL A 151 4.29 14.65 10.51
CA VAL A 151 5.36 14.84 11.52
C VAL A 151 6.18 16.11 11.23
N ALA A 152 6.59 16.32 9.98
CA ALA A 152 7.32 17.54 9.61
C ALA A 152 6.45 18.80 9.76
N LEU A 153 5.20 18.74 9.30
CA LEU A 153 4.28 19.87 9.37
C LEU A 153 3.96 20.29 10.80
N TRP A 154 3.81 19.33 11.72
CA TRP A 154 3.49 19.59 13.12
C TRP A 154 4.72 19.89 13.99
N SER A 155 5.92 19.61 13.50
CA SER A 155 7.16 19.91 14.25
C SER A 155 7.43 21.42 14.37
N GLU A 156 6.81 22.24 13.52
CA GLU A 156 6.97 23.70 13.47
C GLU A 156 8.44 24.15 13.38
N VAL A 157 9.32 23.32 12.84
CA VAL A 157 10.76 23.61 12.68
C VAL A 157 10.95 24.79 11.75
N LYS A 158 11.89 25.67 12.10
CA LYS A 158 12.22 26.89 11.36
C LYS A 158 13.64 26.83 10.84
N ALA A 159 13.91 27.58 9.79
CA ALA A 159 15.25 27.71 9.24
C ALA A 159 16.25 28.17 10.32
N GLY A 160 17.32 27.40 10.47
CA GLY A 160 18.35 27.62 11.48
C GLY A 160 18.17 26.79 12.76
N ASP A 161 17.08 26.10 12.95
CA ASP A 161 16.88 25.20 14.09
C ASP A 161 17.81 23.99 14.01
N GLN A 162 18.26 23.52 15.16
CA GLN A 162 19.02 22.27 15.27
C GLN A 162 18.05 21.14 15.60
N VAL A 163 17.92 20.18 14.70
CA VAL A 163 16.97 19.05 14.84
C VAL A 163 17.75 17.75 14.99
N LEU A 164 17.37 16.93 15.97
CA LEU A 164 17.90 15.59 16.18
C LEU A 164 16.80 14.57 15.89
N ASP A 165 16.94 13.80 14.81
CA ASP A 165 16.10 12.65 14.53
C ASP A 165 16.78 11.35 14.98
N VAL A 166 16.32 10.78 16.09
CA VAL A 166 16.92 9.56 16.68
C VAL A 166 16.51 8.27 15.95
N CYS A 167 15.54 8.36 15.02
CA CYS A 167 15.04 7.24 14.22
C CYS A 167 15.01 7.60 12.72
N ALA A 168 16.02 8.29 12.23
CA ALA A 168 16.05 8.93 10.92
C ALA A 168 15.92 7.98 9.72
N ALA A 169 16.42 6.73 9.81
CA ALA A 169 16.40 5.80 8.69
C ALA A 169 14.97 5.38 8.31
N PRO A 170 14.62 5.32 7.02
CA PRO A 170 15.41 5.59 5.81
C PRO A 170 15.53 7.07 5.40
N GLY A 171 15.03 8.01 6.18
CA GLY A 171 15.23 9.44 5.94
C GLY A 171 13.96 10.22 5.55
N GLY A 172 12.82 9.58 5.30
CA GLY A 172 11.62 10.25 4.79
C GLY A 172 11.14 11.42 5.65
N LYS A 173 11.20 11.32 6.97
CA LYS A 173 10.82 12.40 7.89
C LYS A 173 11.94 13.42 8.02
N ALA A 174 13.19 12.96 8.24
CA ALA A 174 14.35 13.82 8.39
C ALA A 174 14.58 14.71 7.15
N ILE A 175 14.46 14.16 5.95
CA ILE A 175 14.56 14.92 4.70
C ILE A 175 13.43 15.94 4.59
N HIS A 176 12.19 15.55 4.90
CA HIS A 176 11.04 16.45 4.85
C HIS A 176 11.18 17.64 5.82
N ILE A 177 11.77 17.43 6.99
CA ILE A 177 12.05 18.49 7.96
C ILE A 177 13.18 19.42 7.45
N ALA A 178 14.12 18.88 6.67
CA ALA A 178 15.27 19.65 6.16
C ALA A 178 14.95 20.47 4.89
N GLU A 179 13.88 20.17 4.18
CA GLU A 179 13.38 20.90 3.00
C GLU A 179 12.69 22.19 3.41
#